data_04c1adb393bf55d9c32c1b857230ffb6
#
_entry.id   04c1adb393bf55d9c32c1b857230ffb6
#
_cell.length_a   1.000
_cell.length_b   1.000
_cell.length_c   1.000
_cell.angle_alpha   90.00
_cell.angle_beta   90.00
_cell.angle_gamma   90.00
#
_symmetry.space_group_name_H-M   'P 1'
#
loop_
_entity.id
_entity.type
_entity.pdbx_description
1 polymer ?
#
loop_
_entity_poly.entity_id
_entity_poly.type
_entity_poly.pdbx_seq_one_letter_code
_entity_poly.pdbx_strand_id
1 'polypeptide(L)'
;VGLASKFDLLDLNLRWDTRVFNGLGLRLNANYIRNLAYSKSKMASRSQGNIVNNFGDNGDVESGPNAWMLQATLGRSYDMKEKGDWLAFVGYKYIQPDALPDAFNDSSFHQGGTNARGYYIGGSYAFDKNVYGVLRWMSTREVYGAPLSIDTMQFEINARF
;
A
#
# COMPACT_ATOMS: atom_id res chain seq x y z
N VAL A 1 2.92 18.51 18.22
CA VAL A 1 1.74 17.67 18.42
C VAL A 1 2.22 16.23 18.51
N GLY A 2 1.92 15.54 19.64
CA GLY A 2 2.28 14.14 19.83
C GLY A 2 1.29 13.22 19.14
N LEU A 3 1.73 12.01 18.77
CA LEU A 3 0.85 10.96 18.24
C LEU A 3 -0.03 10.42 19.38
N ALA A 4 -1.31 10.23 19.11
CA ALA A 4 -2.24 9.62 20.07
C ALA A 4 -1.93 8.12 20.25
N SER A 5 -1.55 7.43 19.20
CA SER A 5 -1.09 6.04 19.25
C SER A 5 0.41 5.94 19.52
N LYS A 6 0.83 4.89 20.22
CA LYS A 6 2.23 4.44 20.24
C LYS A 6 2.44 3.41 19.15
N PHE A 7 3.66 3.33 18.64
CA PHE A 7 4.00 2.38 17.59
C PHE A 7 5.19 1.49 18.04
N ASP A 8 4.98 0.20 17.97
CA ASP A 8 5.96 -0.87 18.07
C ASP A 8 5.57 -1.90 17.00
N LEU A 9 6.30 -1.93 15.88
CA LEU A 9 5.83 -2.57 14.68
C LEU A 9 6.46 -3.95 14.50
N LEU A 10 5.62 -4.97 14.39
CA LEU A 10 5.98 -6.25 13.79
C LEU A 10 5.70 -6.16 12.29
N ASP A 11 6.73 -6.39 11.47
CA ASP A 11 6.62 -6.42 10.01
C ASP A 11 7.09 -7.79 9.49
N LEU A 12 6.18 -8.50 8.83
CA LEU A 12 6.42 -9.80 8.23
C LEU A 12 6.30 -9.71 6.72
N ASN A 13 7.38 -10.07 6.02
CA ASN A 13 7.43 -10.07 4.57
C ASN A 13 7.65 -11.49 4.03
N LEU A 14 6.83 -11.87 3.07
CA LEU A 14 6.98 -13.10 2.30
C LEU A 14 7.09 -12.77 0.82
N ARG A 15 8.07 -13.33 0.17
CA ARG A 15 8.25 -13.27 -1.28
C ARG A 15 8.47 -14.67 -1.83
N TRP A 16 7.73 -14.98 -2.88
CA TRP A 16 7.91 -16.21 -3.64
C TRP A 16 8.09 -15.90 -5.12
N ASP A 17 9.18 -16.37 -5.70
CA ASP A 17 9.53 -16.19 -7.11
C ASP A 17 9.52 -17.56 -7.81
N THR A 18 8.87 -17.63 -8.96
CA THR A 18 8.88 -18.81 -9.84
C THR A 18 8.85 -18.40 -11.31
N ARG A 19 8.93 -19.37 -12.19
CA ARG A 19 8.75 -19.15 -13.65
C ARG A 19 7.52 -19.90 -14.14
N VAL A 20 6.75 -19.22 -15.00
CA VAL A 20 5.52 -19.73 -15.61
C VAL A 20 5.51 -19.40 -17.10
N PHE A 21 4.60 -19.99 -17.87
CA PHE A 21 4.33 -19.62 -19.26
C PHE A 21 5.61 -19.40 -20.11
N ASN A 22 6.38 -20.48 -20.35
CA ASN A 22 7.58 -20.44 -21.18
C ASN A 22 8.68 -19.47 -20.68
N GLY A 23 8.82 -19.34 -19.36
CA GLY A 23 9.95 -18.64 -18.77
C GLY A 23 9.66 -17.23 -18.26
N LEU A 24 8.41 -16.77 -18.29
CA LEU A 24 8.03 -15.54 -17.61
C LEU A 24 8.19 -15.69 -16.09
N GLY A 25 8.75 -14.66 -15.46
CA GLY A 25 8.83 -14.60 -14.00
C GLY A 25 7.47 -14.28 -13.38
N LEU A 26 7.07 -15.09 -12.41
CA LEU A 26 5.94 -14.79 -11.51
C LEU A 26 6.49 -14.55 -10.11
N ARG A 27 6.17 -13.42 -9.55
CA ARG A 27 6.49 -13.04 -8.17
C ARG A 27 5.22 -12.79 -7.37
N LEU A 28 5.11 -13.45 -6.23
CA LEU A 28 4.08 -13.19 -5.25
C LEU A 28 4.72 -12.57 -4.01
N ASN A 29 4.17 -11.44 -3.58
CA ASN A 29 4.58 -10.76 -2.36
C ASN A 29 3.40 -10.71 -1.40
N ALA A 30 3.66 -10.98 -0.13
CA ALA A 30 2.74 -10.74 0.97
C ALA A 30 3.47 -9.97 2.06
N ASN A 31 2.82 -8.95 2.60
CA ASN A 31 3.32 -8.20 3.74
C ASN A 31 2.22 -8.11 4.79
N TYR A 32 2.58 -8.24 6.04
CA TYR A 32 1.70 -8.05 7.17
C TYR A 32 2.41 -7.21 8.23
N ILE A 33 1.76 -6.13 8.64
CA ILE A 33 2.24 -5.24 9.71
C ILE A 33 1.24 -5.24 10.84
N ARG A 34 1.76 -5.29 12.07
CA ARG A 34 0.96 -5.13 13.28
C ARG A 34 1.65 -4.19 14.27
N ASN A 35 0.90 -3.21 14.73
CA ASN A 35 1.32 -2.35 15.82
C ASN A 35 1.08 -3.04 17.17
N LEU A 36 2.14 -3.55 17.80
CA LEU A 36 2.09 -4.26 19.08
C LEU A 36 1.83 -3.34 20.28
N ALA A 37 2.14 -2.05 20.16
CA ALA A 37 1.90 -1.05 21.19
C ALA A 37 0.50 -0.43 21.13
N TYR A 38 -0.34 -0.85 20.18
CA TYR A 38 -1.68 -0.33 20.01
C TYR A 38 -2.57 -0.57 21.24
N SER A 39 -3.32 0.48 21.62
CA SER A 39 -4.34 0.39 22.65
C SER A 39 -5.44 1.42 22.36
N LYS A 40 -6.64 0.94 21.99
CA LYS A 40 -7.79 1.79 21.66
C LYS A 40 -8.12 2.77 22.77
N SER A 41 -8.13 2.31 24.02
CA SER A 41 -8.45 3.15 25.19
C SER A 41 -7.41 4.25 25.43
N LYS A 42 -6.12 3.93 25.31
CA LYS A 42 -5.04 4.92 25.45
C LYS A 42 -5.03 5.93 24.31
N MET A 43 -5.28 5.48 23.09
CA MET A 43 -5.40 6.34 21.92
C MET A 43 -6.57 7.32 22.11
N ALA A 44 -7.76 6.83 22.46
CA ALA A 44 -8.93 7.66 22.69
C ALA A 44 -8.71 8.68 23.81
N SER A 45 -8.10 8.28 24.96
CA SER A 45 -7.80 9.19 26.06
C SER A 45 -6.78 10.28 25.72
N ARG A 46 -5.81 9.99 24.86
CA ARG A 46 -4.79 10.96 24.44
C ARG A 46 -5.28 11.92 23.36
N SER A 47 -6.23 11.52 22.57
CA SER A 47 -6.79 12.35 21.50
C SER A 47 -7.67 13.49 22.06
N GLN A 48 -8.15 13.36 23.30
CA GLN A 48 -9.02 14.34 23.95
C GLN A 48 -10.22 14.78 23.07
N GLY A 49 -10.77 13.85 22.31
CA GLY A 49 -11.86 14.12 21.37
C GLY A 49 -11.44 14.74 20.03
N ASN A 50 -10.15 14.94 19.79
CA ASN A 50 -9.62 15.49 18.53
C ASN A 50 -9.28 14.39 17.51
N ILE A 51 -9.96 13.26 17.54
CA ILE A 51 -9.86 12.24 16.49
C ILE A 51 -10.75 12.66 15.35
N VAL A 52 -10.18 12.78 14.19
CA VAL A 52 -10.86 13.19 12.96
C VAL A 52 -10.90 12.00 12.00
N ASN A 53 -12.04 11.78 11.37
CA ASN A 53 -12.27 10.86 10.25
C ASN A 53 -12.43 9.37 10.55
N ASN A 54 -12.33 8.90 11.79
CA ASN A 54 -12.45 7.48 12.12
C ASN A 54 -13.71 7.17 12.96
N PHE A 55 -14.79 7.88 12.72
CA PHE A 55 -16.06 7.60 13.40
C PHE A 55 -16.84 6.55 12.61
N GLY A 56 -17.25 5.49 13.30
CA GLY A 56 -18.22 4.53 12.78
C GLY A 56 -19.64 5.09 12.78
N ASP A 57 -20.56 4.34 12.20
CA ASP A 57 -21.96 4.72 12.03
C ASP A 57 -22.66 5.08 13.36
N ASN A 58 -22.16 4.58 14.47
CA ASN A 58 -22.68 4.87 15.83
C ASN A 58 -21.98 6.04 16.55
N GLY A 59 -21.10 6.77 15.86
CA GLY A 59 -20.29 7.83 16.45
C GLY A 59 -19.11 7.37 17.32
N ASP A 60 -18.86 6.06 17.38
CA ASP A 60 -17.71 5.50 18.07
C ASP A 60 -16.45 5.64 17.22
N VAL A 61 -15.31 5.90 17.88
CA VAL A 61 -14.02 5.92 17.19
C VAL A 61 -13.64 4.52 16.76
N GLU A 62 -13.48 4.32 15.45
CA GLU A 62 -12.98 3.09 14.86
C GLU A 62 -11.49 3.20 14.58
N SER A 63 -10.76 2.17 14.94
CA SER A 63 -9.31 2.09 14.79
C SER A 63 -8.84 0.64 14.76
N GLY A 64 -7.59 0.42 14.42
CA GLY A 64 -7.04 -0.93 14.44
C GLY A 64 -5.55 -0.96 14.13
N PRO A 65 -4.85 -2.01 14.61
CA PRO A 65 -3.40 -2.11 14.57
C PRO A 65 -2.84 -2.87 13.36
N ASN A 66 -3.66 -3.30 12.42
CA ASN A 66 -3.23 -4.24 11.40
C ASN A 66 -3.18 -3.59 10.00
N ALA A 67 -2.16 -3.94 9.24
CA ALA A 67 -2.10 -3.68 7.81
C ALA A 67 -1.60 -4.92 7.07
N TRP A 68 -2.03 -5.10 5.84
CA TRP A 68 -1.53 -6.16 4.97
C TRP A 68 -1.60 -5.79 3.51
N MET A 69 -0.74 -6.42 2.73
CA MET A 69 -0.68 -6.27 1.29
C MET A 69 -0.43 -7.63 0.64
N LEU A 70 -1.10 -7.86 -0.48
CA LEU A 70 -0.82 -8.96 -1.39
C LEU A 70 -0.58 -8.39 -2.79
N GLN A 71 0.45 -8.89 -3.48
CA GLN A 71 0.76 -8.48 -4.84
C GLN A 71 1.23 -9.66 -5.67
N ALA A 72 0.72 -9.77 -6.89
CA ALA A 72 1.26 -10.62 -7.94
C ALA A 72 1.91 -9.78 -9.03
N THR A 73 3.08 -10.18 -9.49
CA THR A 73 3.81 -9.54 -10.60
C THR A 73 4.21 -10.60 -11.60
N LEU A 74 3.86 -10.40 -12.85
CA LEU A 74 4.22 -11.25 -13.97
C LEU A 74 5.05 -10.44 -14.97
N GLY A 75 6.14 -10.99 -15.48
CA GLY A 75 6.93 -10.26 -16.48
C GLY A 75 8.09 -11.03 -17.07
N ARG A 76 8.65 -10.43 -18.11
CA ARG A 76 9.88 -10.90 -18.73
C ARG A 76 11.10 -10.57 -17.86
N SER A 77 11.09 -9.38 -17.26
CA SER A 77 12.16 -8.89 -16.41
C SER A 77 11.60 -7.94 -15.34
N TYR A 78 12.16 -7.99 -14.14
CA TYR A 78 11.82 -7.06 -13.04
C TYR A 78 12.75 -5.84 -13.02
N ASP A 79 13.87 -5.90 -13.72
CA ASP A 79 14.92 -4.86 -13.67
C ASP A 79 14.75 -3.78 -14.73
N MET A 80 13.97 -4.00 -15.78
CA MET A 80 13.74 -3.06 -16.89
C MET A 80 15.05 -2.51 -17.51
N LYS A 81 16.03 -3.38 -17.75
CA LYS A 81 17.36 -3.00 -18.25
C LYS A 81 17.48 -3.00 -19.76
N GLU A 82 16.79 -3.93 -20.40
CA GLU A 82 16.90 -4.15 -21.84
C GLU A 82 15.61 -3.68 -22.53
N LYS A 83 15.78 -3.14 -23.73
CA LYS A 83 14.63 -2.79 -24.59
C LYS A 83 13.68 -3.97 -24.76
N GLY A 84 12.40 -3.73 -24.57
CA GLY A 84 11.35 -4.74 -24.64
C GLY A 84 11.15 -5.55 -23.37
N ASP A 85 11.87 -5.24 -22.27
CA ASP A 85 11.53 -5.76 -20.95
C ASP A 85 10.16 -5.21 -20.53
N TRP A 86 9.37 -6.07 -19.91
CA TRP A 86 8.06 -5.68 -19.41
C TRP A 86 7.70 -6.46 -18.15
N LEU A 87 6.85 -5.87 -17.35
CA LEU A 87 6.13 -6.54 -16.27
C LEU A 87 4.73 -5.94 -16.12
N ALA A 88 3.83 -6.75 -15.56
CA ALA A 88 2.52 -6.32 -15.12
C ALA A 88 2.32 -6.75 -13.66
N PHE A 89 1.58 -5.98 -12.90
CA PHE A 89 1.30 -6.30 -11.49
C PHE A 89 -0.14 -5.95 -11.13
N VAL A 90 -0.65 -6.68 -10.15
CA VAL A 90 -1.90 -6.40 -9.47
C VAL A 90 -1.70 -6.63 -7.99
N GLY A 91 -2.30 -5.81 -7.16
CA GLY A 91 -2.23 -5.97 -5.72
C GLY A 91 -3.42 -5.36 -5.00
N TYR A 92 -3.50 -5.70 -3.72
CA TYR A 92 -4.47 -5.17 -2.79
C TYR A 92 -3.79 -4.80 -1.48
N LYS A 93 -4.15 -3.64 -0.93
CA LYS A 93 -3.70 -3.17 0.39
C LYS A 93 -4.90 -2.94 1.30
N TYR A 94 -4.70 -3.24 2.56
CA TYR A 94 -5.61 -2.94 3.65
C TYR A 94 -4.80 -2.39 4.83
N ILE A 95 -5.10 -1.18 5.27
CA ILE A 95 -4.32 -0.46 6.27
C ILE A 95 -5.29 0.17 7.27
N GLN A 96 -5.31 -0.34 8.49
CA GLN A 96 -6.09 0.26 9.59
C GLN A 96 -5.41 1.53 10.11
N PRO A 97 -6.16 2.45 10.76
CA PRO A 97 -5.67 3.78 11.15
C PRO A 97 -4.40 3.80 11.99
N ASP A 98 -4.24 2.87 12.92
CA ASP A 98 -3.11 2.83 13.85
C ASP A 98 -2.16 1.67 13.58
N ALA A 99 -2.16 1.11 12.36
CA ALA A 99 -1.29 0.00 11.99
C ALA A 99 0.18 0.43 11.90
N LEU A 100 0.45 1.61 11.36
CA LEU A 100 1.78 2.19 11.20
C LEU A 100 1.67 3.73 11.12
N PRO A 101 2.76 4.49 11.34
CA PRO A 101 2.76 5.93 11.10
C PRO A 101 2.48 6.25 9.63
N ASP A 102 1.69 7.29 9.37
CA ASP A 102 1.27 7.72 8.03
C ASP A 102 2.44 7.90 7.06
N ALA A 103 3.56 8.43 7.55
CA ALA A 103 4.76 8.68 6.76
C ALA A 103 5.42 7.40 6.17
N PHE A 104 5.04 6.22 6.64
CA PHE A 104 5.58 4.95 6.15
C PHE A 104 4.73 4.32 5.05
N ASN A 105 3.59 4.91 4.74
CA ASN A 105 2.75 4.45 3.64
C ASN A 105 3.10 5.16 2.32
N ASP A 106 2.74 4.52 1.21
CA ASP A 106 2.83 5.09 -0.14
C ASP A 106 1.95 6.35 -0.25
N SER A 107 2.56 7.50 -0.49
CA SER A 107 1.88 8.79 -0.60
C SER A 107 0.87 8.86 -1.76
N SER A 108 0.96 7.97 -2.71
CA SER A 108 0.06 7.88 -3.86
C SER A 108 -1.15 6.98 -3.60
N PHE A 109 -1.07 6.09 -2.61
CA PHE A 109 -2.16 5.20 -2.25
C PHE A 109 -3.12 5.94 -1.31
N HIS A 110 -4.34 6.21 -1.78
CA HIS A 110 -5.37 6.96 -1.06
C HIS A 110 -4.89 8.35 -0.59
N GLN A 111 -4.07 9.03 -1.40
CA GLN A 111 -3.40 10.30 -1.07
C GLN A 111 -2.47 10.23 0.16
N GLY A 112 -1.98 9.04 0.50
CA GLY A 112 -1.13 8.81 1.66
C GLY A 112 -1.89 8.53 2.94
N GLY A 113 -1.13 8.27 4.01
CA GLY A 113 -1.70 8.00 5.32
C GLY A 113 -2.15 6.55 5.51
N THR A 114 -2.88 6.34 6.56
CA THR A 114 -3.50 5.07 6.97
C THR A 114 -5.01 5.13 6.77
N ASN A 115 -5.78 4.20 7.36
CA ASN A 115 -7.24 4.10 7.17
C ASN A 115 -7.66 3.88 5.71
N ALA A 116 -6.90 3.11 4.94
CA ALA A 116 -7.11 2.96 3.52
C ALA A 116 -7.13 1.49 3.09
N ARG A 117 -7.96 1.17 2.12
CA ARG A 117 -7.98 -0.14 1.45
C ARG A 117 -8.27 0.03 -0.03
N GLY A 118 -7.77 -0.88 -0.84
CA GLY A 118 -8.05 -0.83 -2.26
C GLY A 118 -7.09 -1.69 -3.05
N TYR A 119 -7.34 -1.74 -4.33
CA TYR A 119 -6.51 -2.46 -5.28
C TYR A 119 -5.76 -1.50 -6.19
N TYR A 120 -4.68 -2.01 -6.74
CA TYR A 120 -3.89 -1.34 -7.74
C TYR A 120 -3.48 -2.32 -8.82
N ILE A 121 -3.43 -1.83 -10.04
CA ILE A 121 -2.96 -2.57 -11.21
C ILE A 121 -2.02 -1.67 -12.00
N GLY A 122 -1.03 -2.26 -12.62
CA GLY A 122 -0.11 -1.49 -13.44
C GLY A 122 0.86 -2.37 -14.21
N GLY A 123 1.78 -1.69 -14.86
CA GLY A 123 2.85 -2.34 -15.60
C GLY A 123 3.97 -1.39 -15.94
N SER A 124 5.08 -1.98 -16.36
CA SER A 124 6.25 -1.25 -16.84
C SER A 124 6.69 -1.82 -18.19
N TYR A 125 7.20 -0.93 -19.04
CA TYR A 125 7.76 -1.30 -20.33
C TYR A 125 9.03 -0.51 -20.61
N ALA A 126 10.10 -1.21 -20.99
CA ALA A 126 11.37 -0.62 -21.36
C ALA A 126 11.37 -0.24 -22.85
N PHE A 127 11.38 1.06 -23.12
CA PHE A 127 11.41 1.61 -24.48
C PHE A 127 12.80 1.53 -25.10
N ASP A 128 13.83 1.65 -24.25
CA ASP A 128 15.22 1.53 -24.61
C ASP A 128 16.04 0.99 -23.43
N LYS A 129 17.35 0.76 -23.63
CA LYS A 129 18.25 0.34 -22.57
C LYS A 129 18.18 1.33 -21.41
N ASN A 130 17.88 0.83 -20.22
CA ASN A 130 17.74 1.63 -18.99
C ASN A 130 16.69 2.76 -19.03
N VAL A 131 15.80 2.80 -20.04
CA VAL A 131 14.70 3.78 -20.14
C VAL A 131 13.38 3.05 -20.18
N TYR A 132 12.52 3.27 -19.18
CA TYR A 132 11.24 2.60 -19.09
C TYR A 132 10.14 3.50 -18.55
N GLY A 133 8.91 3.21 -18.95
CA GLY A 133 7.70 3.82 -18.42
C GLY A 133 7.02 2.89 -17.43
N VAL A 134 6.32 3.47 -16.48
CA VAL A 134 5.43 2.80 -15.53
C VAL A 134 4.06 3.45 -15.62
N LEU A 135 3.03 2.64 -15.79
CA LEU A 135 1.64 3.06 -15.66
C LEU A 135 1.03 2.31 -14.48
N ARG A 136 0.36 3.03 -13.59
CA ARG A 136 -0.34 2.46 -12.43
C ARG A 136 -1.70 3.13 -12.26
N TRP A 137 -2.72 2.34 -12.04
CA TRP A 137 -4.02 2.79 -11.61
C TRP A 137 -4.39 2.17 -10.27
N MET A 138 -4.96 2.98 -9.39
CA MET A 138 -5.35 2.59 -8.04
C MET A 138 -6.78 3.03 -7.80
N SER A 139 -7.59 2.14 -7.21
CA SER A 139 -8.93 2.45 -6.72
C SER A 139 -8.98 2.11 -5.23
N THR A 140 -9.17 3.14 -4.44
CA THR A 140 -9.00 3.09 -2.99
C THR A 140 -10.19 3.70 -2.27
N ARG A 141 -10.42 3.26 -1.04
CA ARG A 141 -11.44 3.80 -0.14
C ARG A 141 -11.00 3.69 1.30
N GLU A 142 -11.65 4.42 2.16
CA GLU A 142 -11.45 4.33 3.61
C GLU A 142 -11.86 2.96 4.16
N VAL A 143 -11.20 2.54 5.24
CA VAL A 143 -11.57 1.33 6.00
C VAL A 143 -12.75 1.66 6.91
N TYR A 144 -12.67 2.79 7.62
CA TYR A 144 -13.63 3.27 8.59
C TYR A 144 -13.99 4.73 8.33
N GLY A 145 -15.14 5.16 8.81
CA GLY A 145 -15.61 6.54 8.72
C GLY A 145 -16.43 6.82 7.46
N ALA A 146 -16.62 8.10 7.16
CA ALA A 146 -17.41 8.53 6.02
C ALA A 146 -16.83 7.99 4.70
N PRO A 147 -17.65 7.43 3.80
CA PRO A 147 -17.17 6.80 2.59
C PRO A 147 -16.51 7.83 1.66
N LEU A 148 -15.21 7.69 1.47
CA LEU A 148 -14.42 8.41 0.47
C LEU A 148 -13.75 7.40 -0.45
N SER A 149 -14.02 7.50 -1.76
CA SER A 149 -13.36 6.68 -2.77
C SER A 149 -12.50 7.56 -3.66
N ILE A 150 -11.27 7.11 -3.92
CA ILE A 150 -10.30 7.86 -4.72
C ILE A 150 -9.72 6.92 -5.78
N ASP A 151 -9.86 7.33 -7.05
CA ASP A 151 -9.19 6.71 -8.17
C ASP A 151 -7.99 7.57 -8.57
N THR A 152 -6.82 6.95 -8.66
CA THR A 152 -5.58 7.62 -9.01
C THR A 152 -4.92 6.91 -10.17
N MET A 153 -4.54 7.65 -11.21
CA MET A 153 -3.73 7.17 -12.30
C MET A 153 -2.38 7.88 -12.30
N GLN A 154 -1.30 7.11 -12.39
CA GLN A 154 0.07 7.62 -12.41
C GLN A 154 0.80 7.09 -13.64
N PHE A 155 1.54 7.98 -14.28
CA PHE A 155 2.48 7.65 -15.33
C PHE A 155 3.85 8.22 -14.98
N GLU A 156 4.86 7.38 -15.07
CA GLU A 156 6.25 7.74 -14.75
C GLU A 156 7.16 7.33 -15.89
N ILE A 157 8.19 8.12 -16.17
CA ILE A 157 9.30 7.77 -17.04
C ILE A 157 10.57 7.75 -16.21
N ASN A 158 11.28 6.65 -16.26
CA ASN A 158 12.52 6.42 -15.53
C ASN A 158 13.67 6.22 -16.52
N ALA A 159 14.78 6.92 -16.27
CA ALA A 159 16.03 6.76 -17.00
C ALA A 159 17.19 6.56 -16.01
N ARG A 160 18.06 5.59 -16.30
CA ARG A 160 19.26 5.30 -15.49
C ARG A 160 20.49 5.57 -16.34
N PHE A 161 21.39 6.38 -15.83
CA PHE A 161 22.64 6.78 -16.47
C PHE A 161 23.82 6.09 -15.81
#